data_4075ab851202a896046fb17de4ce127d
#
_entry.id   4075ab851202a896046fb17de4ce127d
#
_cell.length_a   1.000
_cell.length_b   1.000
_cell.length_c   1.000
_cell.angle_alpha   90.00
_cell.angle_beta   90.00
_cell.angle_gamma   90.00
#
_symmetry.space_group_name_H-M   'P 1'
#
loop_
_entity.id
_entity.type
_entity.pdbx_description
1 polymer ?
#
loop_
_entity_poly.entity_id
_entity_poly.type
_entity_poly.pdbx_seq_one_letter_code
_entity_poly.pdbx_strand_id
1 'polypeptide(L)'
;MLDKYKSEHPEKERDYARYERMFMKRIKKVMKELYPIIDEATRDIRVVKKNGRHKSLNPKQKLTLLLIKQLVGKSNRMMAYMLDIFSMMNRVDVSYKSVERLYSDEEIYLALNNLFALLLKKRGIEKIDACGDATGFSLTIKKHYSSHVQKLKDKSKEQNSDEKKSFVYRFNIMDLSTKMYVCYGSSMKSEREAFDKAIEMLDNYGIKIDSIRLDRYYSNPCYVNLFKES
;
A
#
# COMPACT_ATOMS: atom_id res chain seq x y z
N MET A 1 28.05 26.87 16.26
CA MET A 1 28.02 25.56 15.54
C MET A 1 26.87 25.52 14.54
N LEU A 2 25.65 25.83 14.94
CA LEU A 2 24.46 25.83 14.03
C LEU A 2 24.55 26.90 12.94
N ASP A 3 25.06 28.11 13.26
CA ASP A 3 25.20 29.20 12.29
C ASP A 3 26.29 28.90 11.25
N LYS A 4 27.36 28.24 11.66
CA LYS A 4 28.40 27.77 10.73
C LYS A 4 27.83 26.70 9.77
N TYR A 5 27.05 25.77 10.30
CA TYR A 5 26.38 24.75 9.47
C TYR A 5 25.40 25.37 8.46
N LYS A 6 24.60 26.36 8.87
CA LYS A 6 23.67 27.08 7.98
C LYS A 6 24.41 27.90 6.90
N SER A 7 25.56 28.50 7.23
CA SER A 7 26.36 29.22 6.23
C SER A 7 27.03 28.31 5.23
N GLU A 8 27.42 27.10 5.64
CA GLU A 8 28.01 26.08 4.76
C GLU A 8 26.94 25.33 3.93
N HIS A 9 25.68 25.31 4.41
CA HIS A 9 24.54 24.65 3.77
C HIS A 9 23.37 25.63 3.60
N PRO A 10 23.49 26.63 2.72
CA PRO A 10 22.40 27.57 2.49
C PRO A 10 21.16 26.84 2.01
N GLU A 11 20.00 27.13 2.62
CA GLU A 11 18.74 26.58 2.16
C GLU A 11 18.51 26.99 0.70
N LYS A 12 18.47 25.99 -0.19
CA LYS A 12 18.14 26.26 -1.60
C LYS A 12 16.71 26.79 -1.66
N GLU A 13 16.54 28.01 -2.15
CA GLU A 13 15.22 28.53 -2.45
C GLU A 13 14.46 27.51 -3.33
N ARG A 14 13.34 27.01 -2.82
CA ARG A 14 12.51 26.07 -3.57
C ARG A 14 11.63 26.86 -4.54
N ASP A 15 11.87 26.68 -5.84
CA ASP A 15 10.95 27.16 -6.87
C ASP A 15 9.65 26.33 -6.82
N TYR A 16 8.71 26.79 -5.98
CA TYR A 16 7.42 26.12 -5.81
C TYR A 16 6.59 26.09 -7.12
N ALA A 17 6.69 27.12 -7.95
CA ALA A 17 5.98 27.16 -9.22
C ALA A 17 6.51 26.09 -10.19
N ARG A 18 7.81 25.88 -10.23
CA ARG A 18 8.44 24.79 -10.97
C ARG A 18 8.04 23.42 -10.41
N TYR A 19 8.05 23.27 -9.07
CA TYR A 19 7.64 22.04 -8.39
C TYR A 19 6.21 21.67 -8.76
N GLU A 20 5.26 22.59 -8.68
CA GLU A 20 3.86 22.34 -9.00
C GLU A 20 3.65 21.98 -10.48
N ARG A 21 4.30 22.71 -11.39
CA ARG A 21 4.27 22.36 -12.83
C ARG A 21 4.80 20.94 -13.09
N MET A 22 5.91 20.58 -12.43
CA MET A 22 6.49 19.24 -12.57
C MET A 22 5.63 18.16 -11.92
N PHE A 23 4.98 18.47 -10.79
CA PHE A 23 4.05 17.57 -10.13
C PHE A 23 2.83 17.29 -11.02
N MET A 24 2.20 18.31 -11.58
CA MET A 24 1.08 18.16 -12.51
C MET A 24 1.45 17.38 -13.78
N LYS A 25 2.63 17.63 -14.34
CA LYS A 25 3.14 16.84 -15.48
C LYS A 25 3.28 15.36 -15.12
N ARG A 26 3.82 15.06 -13.93
CA ARG A 26 3.95 13.68 -13.45
C ARG A 26 2.59 13.01 -13.26
N ILE A 27 1.63 13.68 -12.61
CA ILE A 27 0.27 13.16 -12.45
C ILE A 27 -0.35 12.81 -13.80
N LYS A 28 -0.31 13.75 -14.77
CA LYS A 28 -0.86 13.51 -16.11
C LYS A 28 -0.20 12.33 -16.80
N LYS A 29 1.13 12.22 -16.71
CA LYS A 29 1.88 11.10 -17.27
C LYS A 29 1.48 9.78 -16.63
N VAL A 30 1.47 9.72 -15.28
CA VAL A 30 1.09 8.53 -14.52
C VAL A 30 -0.34 8.09 -14.86
N MET A 31 -1.28 9.01 -14.90
CA MET A 31 -2.67 8.67 -15.24
C MET A 31 -2.79 8.14 -16.67
N LYS A 32 -2.08 8.73 -17.63
CA LYS A 32 -2.08 8.26 -19.03
C LYS A 32 -1.52 6.83 -19.15
N GLU A 33 -0.48 6.51 -18.39
CA GLU A 33 0.15 5.18 -18.41
C GLU A 33 -0.66 4.14 -17.61
N LEU A 34 -1.27 4.54 -16.48
CA LEU A 34 -2.05 3.64 -15.63
C LEU A 34 -3.43 3.30 -16.22
N TYR A 35 -4.06 4.21 -16.93
CA TYR A 35 -5.43 4.02 -17.40
C TYR A 35 -5.65 2.74 -18.23
N PRO A 36 -4.78 2.42 -19.21
CA PRO A 36 -4.87 1.14 -19.93
C PRO A 36 -4.66 -0.08 -19.04
N ILE A 37 -3.75 0.02 -18.05
CA ILE A 37 -3.46 -1.09 -17.13
C ILE A 37 -4.63 -1.30 -16.14
N ILE A 38 -5.27 -0.21 -15.69
CA ILE A 38 -6.49 -0.28 -14.87
C ILE A 38 -7.61 -0.97 -15.66
N ASP A 39 -7.76 -0.65 -16.93
CA ASP A 39 -8.76 -1.26 -17.81
C ASP A 39 -8.53 -2.76 -17.95
N GLU A 40 -7.30 -3.18 -18.17
CA GLU A 40 -6.90 -4.58 -18.23
C GLU A 40 -7.09 -5.28 -16.89
N ALA A 41 -6.66 -4.68 -15.78
CA ALA A 41 -6.76 -5.25 -14.42
C ALA A 41 -8.20 -5.48 -13.95
N THR A 42 -9.15 -4.73 -14.52
CA THR A 42 -10.56 -4.81 -14.11
C THR A 42 -11.46 -5.48 -15.13
N ARG A 43 -10.94 -5.87 -16.29
CA ARG A 43 -11.73 -6.42 -17.41
C ARG A 43 -12.55 -7.65 -17.05
N ASP A 44 -11.94 -8.59 -16.33
CA ASP A 44 -12.54 -9.88 -16.03
C ASP A 44 -13.23 -9.91 -14.66
N ILE A 45 -13.26 -8.78 -13.94
CA ILE A 45 -13.92 -8.69 -12.63
C ILE A 45 -15.44 -8.61 -12.85
N ARG A 46 -16.13 -9.73 -12.59
CA ARG A 46 -17.57 -9.81 -12.69
C ARG A 46 -18.22 -9.21 -11.43
N VAL A 47 -19.06 -8.20 -11.64
CA VAL A 47 -19.88 -7.63 -10.57
C VAL A 47 -21.00 -8.63 -10.24
N VAL A 48 -20.92 -9.26 -9.07
CA VAL A 48 -22.03 -10.10 -8.58
C VAL A 48 -23.20 -9.19 -8.25
N LYS A 49 -24.29 -9.31 -9.00
CA LYS A 49 -25.55 -8.64 -8.71
C LYS A 49 -26.15 -9.26 -7.45
N LYS A 50 -26.01 -8.60 -6.32
CA LYS A 50 -26.77 -8.92 -5.09
C LYS A 50 -28.07 -8.15 -5.12
N ASN A 51 -29.15 -8.74 -4.56
CA ASN A 51 -30.40 -8.03 -4.34
C ASN A 51 -30.13 -6.82 -3.47
N GLY A 52 -30.53 -5.63 -3.91
CA GLY A 52 -30.30 -4.38 -3.19
C GLY A 52 -30.08 -3.17 -4.10
N ARG A 53 -29.69 -2.04 -3.51
CA ARG A 53 -29.39 -0.79 -4.25
C ARG A 53 -28.24 -1.04 -5.25
N HIS A 54 -28.42 -0.63 -6.50
CA HIS A 54 -27.38 -0.71 -7.51
C HIS A 54 -26.08 -0.07 -7.04
N LYS A 55 -24.94 -0.73 -7.30
CA LYS A 55 -23.63 -0.16 -7.03
C LYS A 55 -23.43 1.07 -7.92
N SER A 56 -23.14 2.20 -7.33
CA SER A 56 -22.94 3.48 -8.05
C SER A 56 -21.67 3.51 -8.90
N LEU A 57 -20.70 2.64 -8.59
CA LEU A 57 -19.40 2.60 -9.26
C LEU A 57 -19.09 1.17 -9.76
N ASN A 58 -18.59 1.08 -10.98
CA ASN A 58 -18.02 -0.16 -11.51
C ASN A 58 -16.58 -0.39 -11.00
N PRO A 59 -15.99 -1.60 -11.15
CA PRO A 59 -14.64 -1.91 -10.64
C PRO A 59 -13.56 -0.95 -11.15
N LYS A 60 -13.60 -0.56 -12.42
CA LYS A 60 -12.67 0.40 -13.02
C LYS A 60 -12.75 1.77 -12.35
N GLN A 61 -13.97 2.29 -12.15
CA GLN A 61 -14.18 3.56 -11.47
C GLN A 61 -13.70 3.52 -10.00
N LYS A 62 -13.99 2.42 -9.30
CA LYS A 62 -13.54 2.20 -7.93
C LYS A 62 -12.01 2.20 -7.83
N LEU A 63 -11.33 1.42 -8.67
CA LEU A 63 -9.88 1.34 -8.69
C LEU A 63 -9.25 2.69 -9.05
N THR A 64 -9.75 3.35 -10.09
CA THR A 64 -9.30 4.68 -10.49
C THR A 64 -9.42 5.69 -9.35
N LEU A 65 -10.57 5.70 -8.65
CA LEU A 65 -10.81 6.59 -7.53
C LEU A 65 -9.83 6.35 -6.38
N LEU A 66 -9.58 5.09 -6.04
CA LEU A 66 -8.64 4.72 -4.98
C LEU A 66 -7.21 5.17 -5.33
N LEU A 67 -6.77 4.94 -6.57
CA LEU A 67 -5.44 5.31 -7.03
C LEU A 67 -5.26 6.84 -7.09
N ILE A 68 -6.24 7.57 -7.60
CA ILE A 68 -6.21 9.04 -7.59
C ILE A 68 -6.14 9.56 -6.15
N LYS A 69 -6.94 9.00 -5.25
CA LYS A 69 -6.90 9.38 -3.84
C LYS A 69 -5.51 9.21 -3.24
N GLN A 70 -4.84 8.08 -3.50
CA GLN A 70 -3.48 7.83 -3.02
C GLN A 70 -2.48 8.80 -3.66
N LEU A 71 -2.58 9.02 -4.97
CA LEU A 71 -1.70 9.91 -5.71
C LEU A 71 -1.78 11.36 -5.23
N VAL A 72 -2.99 11.83 -4.93
CA VAL A 72 -3.23 13.21 -4.45
C VAL A 72 -3.03 13.34 -2.94
N GLY A 73 -2.98 12.23 -2.21
CA GLY A 73 -2.75 12.21 -0.75
C GLY A 73 -3.88 12.86 0.06
N LYS A 74 -5.12 12.82 -0.44
CA LYS A 74 -6.26 13.45 0.23
C LYS A 74 -7.03 12.48 1.15
N SER A 75 -7.65 13.03 2.18
CA SER A 75 -8.54 12.26 3.06
C SER A 75 -9.79 11.77 2.31
N ASN A 76 -10.48 10.74 2.87
CA ASN A 76 -11.72 10.23 2.29
C ASN A 76 -12.79 11.32 2.15
N ARG A 77 -12.88 12.24 3.14
CA ARG A 77 -13.84 13.37 3.12
C ARG A 77 -13.49 14.37 2.04
N MET A 78 -12.22 14.75 1.92
CA MET A 78 -11.78 15.69 0.90
C MET A 78 -12.01 15.13 -0.50
N MET A 79 -11.73 13.83 -0.70
CA MET A 79 -12.05 13.17 -1.98
C MET A 79 -13.54 13.20 -2.29
N ALA A 80 -14.41 12.96 -1.28
CA ALA A 80 -15.86 13.04 -1.49
C ALA A 80 -16.28 14.45 -1.90
N TYR A 81 -15.78 15.49 -1.22
CA TYR A 81 -16.09 16.88 -1.59
C TYR A 81 -15.62 17.23 -3.00
N MET A 82 -14.42 16.79 -3.39
CA MET A 82 -13.94 16.97 -4.76
C MET A 82 -14.85 16.24 -5.76
N LEU A 83 -15.32 15.05 -5.43
CA LEU A 83 -16.21 14.27 -6.28
C LEU A 83 -17.59 14.92 -6.36
N ASP A 84 -18.13 15.49 -5.28
CA ASP A 84 -19.38 16.24 -5.30
C ASP A 84 -19.28 17.43 -6.25
N ILE A 85 -18.17 18.17 -6.21
CA ILE A 85 -17.92 19.26 -7.16
C ILE A 85 -17.84 18.73 -8.58
N PHE A 86 -17.12 17.62 -8.82
CA PHE A 86 -17.01 16.99 -10.14
C PHE A 86 -18.28 16.26 -10.56
N SER A 87 -19.15 15.81 -9.64
CA SER A 87 -20.42 15.17 -9.96
C SER A 87 -21.40 16.12 -10.64
N MET A 88 -21.34 17.40 -10.28
CA MET A 88 -22.05 18.45 -11.01
C MET A 88 -21.65 18.48 -12.50
N MET A 89 -20.45 18.04 -12.82
CA MET A 89 -19.92 17.95 -14.19
C MET A 89 -20.13 16.57 -14.83
N ASN A 90 -20.00 15.49 -14.04
CA ASN A 90 -19.93 14.11 -14.53
C ASN A 90 -21.05 13.17 -14.05
N ARG A 91 -22.01 13.68 -13.29
CA ARG A 91 -23.17 12.94 -12.72
C ARG A 91 -22.79 11.72 -11.86
N VAL A 92 -21.61 11.73 -11.24
CA VAL A 92 -21.15 10.67 -10.33
C VAL A 92 -21.23 11.19 -8.90
N ASP A 93 -22.27 10.80 -8.18
CA ASP A 93 -22.44 11.13 -6.76
C ASP A 93 -21.88 10.01 -5.89
N VAL A 94 -20.87 10.33 -5.08
CA VAL A 94 -20.17 9.36 -4.24
C VAL A 94 -19.90 9.92 -2.85
N SER A 95 -20.58 9.37 -1.84
CA SER A 95 -20.36 9.78 -0.45
C SER A 95 -18.97 9.36 0.07
N TYR A 96 -18.48 10.06 1.11
CA TYR A 96 -17.21 9.71 1.75
C TYR A 96 -17.18 8.28 2.32
N LYS A 97 -18.35 7.74 2.74
CA LYS A 97 -18.48 6.34 3.17
C LYS A 97 -18.29 5.36 2.02
N SER A 98 -18.67 5.73 0.80
CA SER A 98 -18.39 4.91 -0.37
C SER A 98 -16.90 4.85 -0.66
N VAL A 99 -16.17 5.97 -0.51
CA VAL A 99 -14.71 6.00 -0.64
C VAL A 99 -14.04 5.18 0.47
N GLU A 100 -14.55 5.24 1.70
CA GLU A 100 -14.05 4.46 2.84
C GLU A 100 -14.22 2.96 2.60
N ARG A 101 -15.37 2.53 2.08
CA ARG A 101 -15.67 1.12 1.79
C ARG A 101 -14.81 0.51 0.69
N LEU A 102 -14.16 1.31 -0.16
CA LEU A 102 -13.24 0.79 -1.18
C LEU A 102 -12.09 -0.02 -0.58
N TYR A 103 -11.68 0.28 0.66
CA TYR A 103 -10.61 -0.43 1.35
C TYR A 103 -10.98 -1.85 1.83
N SER A 104 -12.27 -2.17 1.87
CA SER A 104 -12.80 -3.49 2.23
C SER A 104 -13.60 -4.14 1.09
N ASP A 105 -13.52 -3.60 -0.12
CA ASP A 105 -14.25 -4.10 -1.28
C ASP A 105 -13.43 -5.20 -1.98
N GLU A 106 -13.97 -6.41 -2.05
CA GLU A 106 -13.31 -7.58 -2.65
C GLU A 106 -12.96 -7.36 -4.13
N GLU A 107 -13.82 -6.64 -4.87
CA GLU A 107 -13.54 -6.31 -6.28
C GLU A 107 -12.30 -5.43 -6.40
N ILE A 108 -12.10 -4.51 -5.46
CA ILE A 108 -10.91 -3.66 -5.40
C ILE A 108 -9.68 -4.47 -5.01
N TYR A 109 -9.81 -5.39 -4.07
CA TYR A 109 -8.71 -6.26 -3.70
C TYR A 109 -8.19 -7.08 -4.90
N LEU A 110 -9.10 -7.69 -5.64
CA LEU A 110 -8.76 -8.43 -6.87
C LEU A 110 -8.16 -7.50 -7.93
N ALA A 111 -8.75 -6.31 -8.14
CA ALA A 111 -8.25 -5.35 -9.10
C ALA A 111 -6.84 -4.86 -8.78
N LEU A 112 -6.51 -4.64 -7.50
CA LEU A 112 -5.18 -4.27 -7.06
C LEU A 112 -4.16 -5.39 -7.28
N ASN A 113 -4.53 -6.64 -7.01
CA ASN A 113 -3.66 -7.78 -7.27
C ASN A 113 -3.38 -7.94 -8.77
N ASN A 114 -4.42 -7.85 -9.62
CA ASN A 114 -4.25 -7.89 -11.06
C ASN A 114 -3.37 -6.74 -11.57
N LEU A 115 -3.62 -5.51 -11.08
CA LEU A 115 -2.82 -4.34 -11.42
C LEU A 115 -1.34 -4.54 -11.05
N PHE A 116 -1.09 -5.09 -9.87
CA PHE A 116 0.27 -5.35 -9.40
C PHE A 116 0.99 -6.36 -10.28
N ALA A 117 0.34 -7.49 -10.59
CA ALA A 117 0.88 -8.51 -11.49
C ALA A 117 1.18 -7.96 -12.89
N LEU A 118 0.26 -7.15 -13.44
CA LEU A 118 0.44 -6.50 -14.74
C LEU A 118 1.61 -5.51 -14.75
N LEU A 119 1.81 -4.78 -13.66
CA LEU A 119 2.94 -3.86 -13.52
C LEU A 119 4.28 -4.60 -13.49
N LEU A 120 4.37 -5.72 -12.74
CA LEU A 120 5.58 -6.55 -12.70
C LEU A 120 5.88 -7.13 -14.08
N LYS A 121 4.87 -7.69 -14.76
CA LYS A 121 4.99 -8.22 -16.12
C LYS A 121 5.43 -7.15 -17.12
N LYS A 122 4.81 -5.97 -17.07
CA LYS A 122 5.16 -4.85 -17.95
C LYS A 122 6.59 -4.36 -17.75
N ARG A 123 7.14 -4.52 -16.56
CA ARG A 123 8.54 -4.19 -16.23
C ARG A 123 9.52 -5.30 -16.58
N GLY A 124 9.04 -6.48 -16.99
CA GLY A 124 9.89 -7.62 -17.32
C GLY A 124 10.70 -8.12 -16.13
N ILE A 125 10.11 -8.07 -14.92
CA ILE A 125 10.80 -8.52 -13.71
C ILE A 125 10.68 -10.03 -13.62
N GLU A 126 11.76 -10.73 -13.98
CA GLU A 126 11.86 -12.19 -13.93
C GLU A 126 12.90 -12.66 -12.90
N LYS A 127 13.92 -11.84 -12.67
CA LYS A 127 15.04 -12.08 -11.77
C LYS A 127 15.35 -10.82 -10.99
N ILE A 128 15.66 -10.94 -9.69
CA ILE A 128 15.86 -9.79 -8.81
C ILE A 128 17.06 -9.92 -7.89
N ASP A 129 17.74 -8.79 -7.66
CA ASP A 129 18.57 -8.56 -6.49
C ASP A 129 17.68 -7.95 -5.40
N ALA A 130 17.35 -8.74 -4.40
CA ALA A 130 16.31 -8.39 -3.43
C ALA A 130 16.86 -7.77 -2.15
N CYS A 131 16.09 -6.91 -1.53
CA CYS A 131 16.17 -6.64 -0.11
C CYS A 131 14.77 -6.75 0.51
N GLY A 132 14.71 -7.26 1.72
CA GLY A 132 13.46 -7.48 2.43
C GLY A 132 13.53 -7.00 3.86
N ASP A 133 12.40 -6.45 4.33
CA ASP A 133 12.26 -5.98 5.70
C ASP A 133 10.82 -6.11 6.17
N ALA A 134 10.65 -6.25 7.49
CA ALA A 134 9.37 -6.35 8.13
C ALA A 134 8.97 -5.05 8.82
N THR A 135 7.68 -4.79 8.83
CA THR A 135 7.08 -3.66 9.56
C THR A 135 5.86 -4.15 10.33
N GLY A 136 5.79 -3.79 11.60
CA GLY A 136 4.63 -4.07 12.45
C GLY A 136 3.67 -2.87 12.51
N PHE A 137 2.40 -3.09 12.21
CA PHE A 137 1.34 -2.10 12.37
C PHE A 137 0.48 -2.44 13.57
N SER A 138 0.39 -1.54 14.54
CA SER A 138 -0.51 -1.70 15.67
C SER A 138 -1.97 -1.63 15.22
N LEU A 139 -2.76 -2.62 15.61
CA LEU A 139 -4.21 -2.66 15.37
C LEU A 139 -5.02 -1.73 16.29
N THR A 140 -4.37 -0.97 17.15
CA THR A 140 -5.06 -0.02 18.04
C THR A 140 -5.78 1.04 17.19
N ILE A 141 -7.10 0.88 17.09
CA ILE A 141 -7.97 1.93 16.58
C ILE A 141 -7.88 3.08 17.59
N LYS A 142 -7.22 4.17 17.21
CA LYS A 142 -7.14 5.40 18.01
C LYS A 142 -8.51 6.11 18.04
N LYS A 143 -9.56 5.43 18.46
CA LYS A 143 -10.79 6.08 18.89
C LYS A 143 -10.56 6.56 20.32
N HIS A 144 -10.34 7.87 20.49
CA HIS A 144 -10.13 8.48 21.81
C HIS A 144 -8.87 7.97 22.52
N TYR A 145 -7.70 8.36 22.02
CA TYR A 145 -6.39 7.99 22.57
C TYR A 145 -6.30 8.18 24.09
N SER A 146 -6.81 9.28 24.63
CA SER A 146 -6.81 9.57 26.07
C SER A 146 -7.65 8.55 26.87
N SER A 147 -8.87 8.23 26.42
CA SER A 147 -9.73 7.27 27.14
C SER A 147 -9.26 5.82 26.98
N HIS A 148 -8.60 5.48 25.86
CA HIS A 148 -8.02 4.16 25.67
C HIS A 148 -6.77 3.96 26.54
N VAL A 149 -5.89 4.96 26.59
CA VAL A 149 -4.70 4.94 27.47
C VAL A 149 -5.09 4.88 28.94
N GLN A 150 -6.16 5.59 29.35
CA GLN A 150 -6.66 5.53 30.71
C GLN A 150 -7.21 4.13 31.05
N LYS A 151 -8.02 3.54 30.17
CA LYS A 151 -8.54 2.18 30.34
C LYS A 151 -7.44 1.11 30.38
N LEU A 152 -6.37 1.28 29.59
CA LEU A 152 -5.21 0.39 29.65
C LEU A 152 -4.44 0.52 30.98
N LYS A 153 -4.26 1.75 31.48
CA LYS A 153 -3.64 1.99 32.79
C LYS A 153 -4.46 1.41 33.94
N ASP A 154 -5.78 1.51 33.86
CA ASP A 154 -6.67 0.98 34.89
C ASP A 154 -6.67 -0.56 34.87
N LYS A 155 -6.72 -1.18 33.68
CA LYS A 155 -6.61 -2.64 33.53
C LYS A 155 -5.23 -3.19 33.91
N SER A 156 -4.15 -2.47 33.61
CA SER A 156 -2.79 -2.92 34.00
C SER A 156 -2.55 -2.86 35.52
N LYS A 157 -3.35 -2.10 36.25
CA LYS A 157 -3.36 -2.09 37.71
C LYS A 157 -4.13 -3.27 38.30
N GLU A 158 -5.13 -3.79 37.59
CA GLU A 158 -5.99 -4.88 38.04
C GLU A 158 -5.51 -6.28 37.63
N GLN A 159 -4.69 -6.37 36.58
CA GLN A 159 -4.21 -7.67 36.10
C GLN A 159 -2.71 -7.55 35.67
N ASN A 160 -1.87 -8.37 36.29
CA ASN A 160 -0.50 -8.66 35.89
C ASN A 160 -0.45 -9.42 34.53
N SER A 161 -1.31 -9.12 33.58
CA SER A 161 -1.37 -9.77 32.29
C SER A 161 -0.79 -8.85 31.22
N ASP A 162 0.33 -9.27 30.61
CA ASP A 162 0.84 -8.75 29.35
C ASP A 162 -0.27 -8.78 28.30
N GLU A 163 -1.04 -7.70 28.16
CA GLU A 163 -1.92 -7.55 27.01
C GLU A 163 -1.04 -7.55 25.76
N LYS A 164 -0.96 -8.69 25.08
CA LYS A 164 -0.26 -8.82 23.80
C LYS A 164 -0.85 -7.79 22.86
N LYS A 165 -0.07 -6.76 22.55
CA LYS A 165 -0.44 -5.80 21.51
C LYS A 165 -0.64 -6.58 20.21
N SER A 166 -1.84 -6.56 19.66
CA SER A 166 -2.10 -7.17 18.36
C SER A 166 -1.45 -6.32 17.27
N PHE A 167 -0.55 -6.93 16.51
CA PHE A 167 0.10 -6.31 15.36
C PHE A 167 -0.29 -7.04 14.08
N VAL A 168 -0.35 -6.30 13.00
CA VAL A 168 -0.25 -6.86 11.65
C VAL A 168 1.20 -6.75 11.23
N TYR A 169 1.87 -7.86 11.09
CA TYR A 169 3.21 -7.94 10.52
C TYR A 169 3.08 -7.91 9.00
N ARG A 170 3.88 -7.07 8.36
CA ARG A 170 3.98 -7.01 6.92
C ARG A 170 5.44 -7.12 6.53
N PHE A 171 5.75 -8.12 5.73
CA PHE A 171 7.05 -8.27 5.11
C PHE A 171 6.97 -7.81 3.65
N ASN A 172 7.93 -7.01 3.21
CA ASN A 172 7.98 -6.53 1.83
C ASN A 172 9.35 -6.88 1.24
N ILE A 173 9.35 -7.32 -0.02
CA ILE A 173 10.56 -7.55 -0.79
C ILE A 173 10.60 -6.55 -1.93
N MET A 174 11.75 -5.88 -2.07
CA MET A 174 12.01 -4.87 -3.09
C MET A 174 13.18 -5.32 -3.97
N ASP A 175 13.05 -5.15 -5.27
CA ASP A 175 14.16 -5.28 -6.19
C ASP A 175 15.05 -4.02 -6.12
N LEU A 176 16.35 -4.23 -5.89
CA LEU A 176 17.33 -3.15 -5.73
C LEU A 176 17.63 -2.41 -7.03
N SER A 177 17.47 -3.08 -8.17
CA SER A 177 17.73 -2.49 -9.50
C SER A 177 16.64 -1.51 -9.90
N THR A 178 15.40 -1.93 -9.82
CA THR A 178 14.23 -1.12 -10.20
C THR A 178 13.67 -0.28 -9.06
N LYS A 179 14.05 -0.60 -7.82
CA LYS A 179 13.48 -0.02 -6.57
C LYS A 179 11.97 -0.19 -6.47
N MET A 180 11.44 -1.25 -7.06
CA MET A 180 10.05 -1.64 -6.97
C MET A 180 9.85 -2.72 -5.90
N TYR A 181 8.77 -2.62 -5.15
CA TYR A 181 8.29 -3.75 -4.36
C TYR A 181 7.78 -4.82 -5.32
N VAL A 182 8.26 -6.05 -5.16
CA VAL A 182 7.96 -7.17 -6.05
C VAL A 182 7.05 -8.21 -5.41
N CYS A 183 7.06 -8.28 -4.10
CA CYS A 183 6.10 -9.09 -3.35
C CYS A 183 5.95 -8.59 -1.92
N TYR A 184 4.95 -9.12 -1.25
CA TYR A 184 4.69 -8.85 0.16
C TYR A 184 3.93 -10.00 0.81
N GLY A 185 4.10 -10.14 2.12
CA GLY A 185 3.28 -11.01 2.95
C GLY A 185 2.73 -10.26 4.14
N SER A 186 1.61 -10.70 4.66
CA SER A 186 1.00 -10.12 5.85
C SER A 186 0.53 -11.22 6.80
N SER A 187 0.75 -11.05 8.09
CA SER A 187 0.31 -11.97 9.13
C SER A 187 -0.11 -11.23 10.39
N MET A 188 -1.09 -11.78 11.09
CA MET A 188 -1.46 -11.35 12.44
C MET A 188 -0.75 -12.17 13.54
N LYS A 189 0.01 -13.20 13.16
CA LYS A 189 0.66 -14.10 14.10
C LYS A 189 2.12 -13.73 14.34
N SER A 190 2.90 -13.60 13.25
CA SER A 190 4.33 -13.38 13.34
C SER A 190 4.90 -12.77 12.07
N GLU A 191 6.08 -12.17 12.22
CA GLU A 191 6.91 -11.69 11.12
C GLU A 191 7.35 -12.84 10.20
N ARG A 192 7.67 -14.01 10.78
CA ARG A 192 8.04 -15.21 10.04
C ARG A 192 6.94 -15.63 9.06
N GLU A 193 5.69 -15.73 9.51
CA GLU A 193 4.58 -16.09 8.63
C GLU A 193 4.35 -15.03 7.55
N ALA A 194 4.61 -13.75 7.85
CA ALA A 194 4.56 -12.70 6.83
C ALA A 194 5.67 -12.87 5.78
N PHE A 195 6.87 -13.25 6.19
CA PHE A 195 7.97 -13.58 5.29
C PHE A 195 7.64 -14.78 4.40
N ASP A 196 7.17 -15.89 4.99
CA ASP A 196 6.83 -17.11 4.25
C ASP A 196 5.78 -16.81 3.15
N LYS A 197 4.75 -16.01 3.48
CA LYS A 197 3.74 -15.56 2.50
C LYS A 197 4.31 -14.63 1.42
N ALA A 198 5.34 -13.84 1.73
CA ALA A 198 5.99 -13.01 0.72
C ALA A 198 6.78 -13.88 -0.27
N ILE A 199 7.47 -14.92 0.20
CA ILE A 199 8.17 -15.87 -0.67
C ILE A 199 7.16 -16.65 -1.52
N GLU A 200 6.09 -17.17 -0.93
CA GLU A 200 5.01 -17.84 -1.68
C GLU A 200 4.43 -16.95 -2.80
N MET A 201 4.21 -15.66 -2.52
CA MET A 201 3.75 -14.72 -3.53
C MET A 201 4.76 -14.55 -4.65
N LEU A 202 6.05 -14.53 -4.34
CA LEU A 202 7.13 -14.39 -5.30
C LEU A 202 7.19 -15.60 -6.23
N ASP A 203 7.08 -16.81 -5.67
CA ASP A 203 7.03 -18.06 -6.41
C ASP A 203 5.81 -18.11 -7.34
N ASN A 204 4.63 -17.67 -6.86
CA ASN A 204 3.40 -17.60 -7.66
C ASN A 204 3.53 -16.65 -8.87
N TYR A 205 4.38 -15.62 -8.79
CA TYR A 205 4.69 -14.76 -9.93
C TYR A 205 5.83 -15.28 -10.80
N GLY A 206 6.47 -16.39 -10.43
CA GLY A 206 7.60 -16.97 -11.14
C GLY A 206 8.85 -16.10 -11.15
N ILE A 207 9.02 -15.23 -10.14
CA ILE A 207 10.16 -14.33 -10.02
C ILE A 207 11.27 -15.05 -9.26
N LYS A 208 12.46 -15.14 -9.85
CA LYS A 208 13.62 -15.76 -9.23
C LYS A 208 14.46 -14.74 -8.46
N ILE A 209 15.01 -15.18 -7.33
CA ILE A 209 15.94 -14.37 -6.51
C ILE A 209 17.37 -14.76 -6.87
N ASP A 210 18.14 -13.81 -7.37
CA ASP A 210 19.60 -13.99 -7.59
C ASP A 210 20.39 -13.75 -6.30
N SER A 211 20.03 -12.70 -5.58
CA SER A 211 20.56 -12.39 -4.26
C SER A 211 19.50 -11.75 -3.37
N ILE A 212 19.61 -11.98 -2.06
CA ILE A 212 18.69 -11.34 -1.10
C ILE A 212 19.45 -10.80 0.11
N ARG A 213 19.13 -9.58 0.50
CA ARG A 213 19.66 -8.93 1.69
C ARG A 213 18.56 -8.81 2.72
N LEU A 214 18.75 -9.51 3.83
CA LEU A 214 17.81 -9.57 4.95
C LEU A 214 18.51 -9.13 6.23
N ASP A 215 17.72 -8.74 7.23
CA ASP A 215 18.22 -8.48 8.58
C ASP A 215 18.81 -9.77 9.21
N ARG A 216 19.67 -9.59 10.20
CA ARG A 216 20.32 -10.65 10.96
C ARG A 216 19.34 -11.68 11.55
N TYR A 217 18.10 -11.28 11.81
CA TYR A 217 17.04 -12.19 12.26
C TYR A 217 16.83 -13.38 11.31
N TYR A 218 17.08 -13.20 10.01
CA TYR A 218 16.93 -14.22 8.96
C TYR A 218 18.21 -15.00 8.69
N SER A 219 19.27 -14.84 9.47
CA SER A 219 20.54 -15.60 9.31
C SER A 219 20.45 -17.06 9.81
N ASN A 220 19.28 -17.54 10.16
CA ASN A 220 19.04 -18.92 10.58
C ASN A 220 19.23 -19.88 9.39
N PRO A 221 19.84 -21.06 9.58
CA PRO A 221 20.03 -22.06 8.53
C PRO A 221 18.77 -22.43 7.75
N CYS A 222 17.60 -22.47 8.40
CA CYS A 222 16.33 -22.74 7.73
C CYS A 222 16.00 -21.72 6.62
N TYR A 223 16.30 -20.43 6.85
CA TYR A 223 16.06 -19.38 5.84
C TYR A 223 17.16 -19.35 4.78
N VAL A 224 18.40 -19.55 5.19
CA VAL A 224 19.55 -19.57 4.26
C VAL A 224 19.40 -20.73 3.26
N ASN A 225 18.86 -21.86 3.69
CA ASN A 225 18.67 -23.03 2.82
C ASN A 225 17.56 -22.82 1.78
N LEU A 226 16.55 -21.96 2.04
CA LEU A 226 15.53 -21.64 1.05
C LEU A 226 16.12 -21.02 -0.23
N PHE A 227 17.30 -20.41 -0.17
CA PHE A 227 17.93 -19.70 -1.29
C PHE A 227 19.15 -20.45 -1.86
N LYS A 228 19.52 -21.61 -1.33
CA LYS A 228 20.69 -22.38 -1.80
C LYS A 228 20.40 -23.25 -3.03
N GLU A 229 19.13 -23.50 -3.33
CA GLU A 229 18.69 -24.38 -4.42
C GLU A 229 18.05 -23.60 -5.60
N SER A 230 18.24 -22.27 -5.66
CA SER A 230 17.65 -21.39 -6.68
C SER A 230 18.60 -21.18 -7.84
#